data_750326c1e89461a792ba76647864edd5
#
_entry.id   750326c1e89461a792ba76647864edd5
#
_cell.length_a   1.000
_cell.length_b   1.000
_cell.length_c   1.000
_cell.angle_alpha   90.00
_cell.angle_beta   90.00
_cell.angle_gamma   90.00
#
_symmetry.space_group_name_H-M   'P 1'
#
loop_
_entity.id
_entity.type
_entity.pdbx_description
1 polymer ?
#
loop_
_entity_poly.entity_id
_entity_poly.type
_entity_poly.pdbx_seq_one_letter_code
_entity_poly.pdbx_strand_id
1 'polypeptide(L)'
;MLTLETTAQFRRDYKRIKKRGYNLKLLEAVIDTLLVGEKLESKHRDHALTGSMKDYRECHILPDWLLMYRIDGERLVGRQPNGNARRSV
;
A
#
# COMPACT_ATOMS: atom_id res chain seq x y z
N MET A 1 -15.43 9.25 -1.73
CA MET A 1 -14.63 8.01 -1.77
C MET A 1 -13.65 8.05 -2.93
N LEU A 2 -12.43 7.62 -2.70
CA LEU A 2 -11.43 7.57 -3.77
C LEU A 2 -11.68 6.36 -4.67
N THR A 3 -11.17 6.43 -5.91
CA THR A 3 -11.21 5.32 -6.83
C THR A 3 -9.85 4.63 -6.83
N LEU A 4 -9.83 3.32 -6.73
CA LEU A 4 -8.57 2.56 -6.71
C LEU A 4 -8.03 2.40 -8.13
N GLU A 5 -6.76 2.76 -8.31
CA GLU A 5 -6.00 2.43 -9.50
C GLU A 5 -4.76 1.65 -9.09
N THR A 6 -4.34 0.72 -9.93
CA THR A 6 -3.15 -0.09 -9.65
C THR A 6 -2.18 -0.02 -10.81
N THR A 7 -0.89 -0.05 -10.49
CA THR A 7 0.16 -0.10 -11.50
C THR A 7 0.39 -1.53 -11.95
N ALA A 8 1.10 -1.69 -13.07
CA ALA A 8 1.50 -3.03 -13.52
C ALA A 8 2.33 -3.73 -12.45
N GLN A 9 3.21 -2.96 -11.78
CA GLN A 9 4.02 -3.48 -10.69
C GLN A 9 3.13 -4.01 -9.56
N PHE A 10 2.08 -3.25 -9.19
CA PHE A 10 1.14 -3.65 -8.17
C PHE A 10 0.52 -5.00 -8.51
N ARG A 11 0.04 -5.15 -9.74
CA ARG A 11 -0.63 -6.38 -10.17
C ARG A 11 0.31 -7.58 -10.17
N ARG A 12 1.56 -7.39 -10.57
CA ARG A 12 2.55 -8.47 -10.54
C ARG A 12 2.87 -8.88 -9.10
N ASP A 13 3.05 -7.90 -8.23
CA ASP A 13 3.35 -8.17 -6.82
C ASP A 13 2.15 -8.81 -6.13
N TYR A 14 0.94 -8.39 -6.47
CA TYR A 14 -0.27 -8.97 -5.91
C TYR A 14 -0.36 -10.47 -6.21
N LYS A 15 -0.09 -10.86 -7.46
CA LYS A 15 -0.09 -12.27 -7.83
C LYS A 15 0.96 -13.05 -7.04
N ARG A 16 2.12 -12.44 -6.83
CA ARG A 16 3.20 -13.09 -6.10
C ARG A 16 2.84 -13.32 -4.64
N ILE A 17 2.32 -12.31 -3.96
CA ILE A 17 1.95 -12.47 -2.56
C ILE A 17 0.78 -13.43 -2.39
N LYS A 18 -0.13 -13.44 -3.35
CA LYS A 18 -1.25 -14.39 -3.36
C LYS A 18 -0.72 -15.83 -3.40
N LYS A 19 0.25 -16.10 -4.27
CA LYS A 19 0.87 -17.42 -4.37
C LYS A 19 1.58 -17.82 -3.08
N ARG A 20 2.13 -16.84 -2.36
CA ARG A 20 2.85 -17.10 -1.12
C ARG A 20 1.92 -17.28 0.08
N GLY A 21 0.62 -17.17 -0.13
CA GLY A 21 -0.35 -17.39 0.93
C GLY A 21 -0.54 -16.21 1.88
N TYR A 22 -0.17 -15.00 1.48
CA TYR A 22 -0.42 -13.82 2.29
C TYR A 22 -1.92 -13.62 2.47
N ASN A 23 -2.31 -13.14 3.64
CA ASN A 23 -3.72 -12.89 3.92
C ASN A 23 -4.18 -11.62 3.22
N LEU A 24 -4.75 -11.77 2.04
CA LEU A 24 -5.15 -10.64 1.20
C LEU A 24 -6.26 -9.80 1.83
N LYS A 25 -7.01 -10.35 2.78
CA LYS A 25 -8.04 -9.57 3.48
C LYS A 25 -7.43 -8.44 4.28
N LEU A 26 -6.21 -8.61 4.78
CA LEU A 26 -5.51 -7.54 5.50
C LEU A 26 -5.17 -6.39 4.57
N LEU A 27 -4.72 -6.69 3.35
CA LEU A 27 -4.45 -5.68 2.34
C LEU A 27 -5.73 -4.95 1.96
N GLU A 28 -6.81 -5.70 1.74
CA GLU A 28 -8.11 -5.11 1.38
C GLU A 28 -8.61 -4.16 2.47
N ALA A 29 -8.47 -4.54 3.73
CA ALA A 29 -8.91 -3.70 4.84
C ALA A 29 -8.16 -2.36 4.87
N VAL A 30 -6.85 -2.40 4.64
CA VAL A 30 -6.05 -1.19 4.58
C VAL A 30 -6.47 -0.32 3.40
N ILE A 31 -6.64 -0.92 2.23
CA ILE A 31 -7.06 -0.19 1.04
C ILE A 31 -8.44 0.43 1.24
N ASP A 32 -9.38 -0.32 1.82
CA ASP A 32 -10.72 0.20 2.08
C ASP A 32 -10.71 1.42 2.99
N THR A 33 -9.88 1.39 4.03
CA THR A 33 -9.73 2.53 4.93
C THR A 33 -9.23 3.76 4.19
N LEU A 34 -8.24 3.56 3.33
CA LEU A 34 -7.69 4.66 2.54
C LEU A 34 -8.70 5.20 1.52
N LEU A 35 -9.49 4.31 0.93
CA LEU A 35 -10.49 4.72 -0.08
C LEU A 35 -11.56 5.64 0.51
N VAL A 36 -11.98 5.40 1.74
CA VAL A 36 -12.98 6.25 2.38
C VAL A 36 -12.36 7.50 3.02
N GLY A 37 -11.05 7.67 2.91
CA GLY A 37 -10.37 8.86 3.40
C GLY A 37 -10.10 8.87 4.89
N GLU A 38 -10.20 7.73 5.54
CA GLU A 38 -9.92 7.63 6.96
C GLU A 38 -8.43 7.39 7.21
N LYS A 39 -7.98 7.77 8.40
CA LYS A 39 -6.60 7.51 8.80
C LYS A 39 -6.44 6.05 9.19
N LEU A 40 -5.29 5.49 8.82
CA LEU A 40 -4.92 4.17 9.30
C LEU A 40 -4.55 4.23 10.77
N GLU A 41 -4.76 3.12 11.47
CA GLU A 41 -4.32 3.00 12.86
C GLU A 41 -2.80 3.14 12.95
N SER A 42 -2.31 3.59 14.10
CA SER A 42 -0.88 3.85 14.28
C SER A 42 0.00 2.62 14.05
N LYS A 43 -0.56 1.42 14.25
CA LYS A 43 0.19 0.18 14.02
C LYS A 43 0.63 0.02 12.57
N HIS A 44 -0.03 0.71 11.64
CA HIS A 44 0.29 0.64 10.21
C HIS A 44 1.41 1.60 9.82
N ARG A 45 1.83 2.48 10.73
CA ARG A 45 2.98 3.39 10.51
C ARG A 45 2.95 4.10 9.17
N ASP A 46 1.78 4.61 8.78
CA ASP A 46 1.62 5.33 7.52
C ASP A 46 2.49 6.59 7.53
N HIS A 47 3.35 6.72 6.53
CA HIS A 47 4.28 7.87 6.45
C HIS A 47 4.60 8.21 5.01
N ALA A 48 4.97 9.48 4.80
CA ALA A 48 5.39 9.95 3.50
C ALA A 48 6.83 9.53 3.24
N LEU A 49 7.12 9.22 1.99
CA LEU A 49 8.48 8.91 1.57
C LEU A 49 9.22 10.19 1.20
N THR A 50 10.53 10.11 1.06
CA THR A 50 11.38 11.26 0.77
C THR A 50 12.14 11.06 -0.54
N GLY A 51 12.86 12.10 -0.98
CA GLY A 51 13.68 12.05 -2.17
C GLY A 51 12.84 11.90 -3.43
N SER A 52 13.26 11.02 -4.32
CA SER A 52 12.58 10.82 -5.60
C SER A 52 11.18 10.22 -5.45
N MET A 53 10.87 9.67 -4.28
CA MET A 53 9.58 9.05 -4.00
C MET A 53 8.68 9.93 -3.14
N LYS A 54 8.95 11.22 -3.06
CA LYS A 54 8.25 12.13 -2.14
C LYS A 54 6.74 12.21 -2.38
N ASP A 55 6.25 11.83 -3.56
CA ASP A 55 4.83 11.86 -3.86
C ASP A 55 4.10 10.61 -3.36
N TYR A 56 4.85 9.65 -2.84
CA TYR A 56 4.30 8.40 -2.36
C TYR A 56 4.32 8.33 -0.86
N ARG A 57 3.44 7.48 -0.34
CA ARG A 57 3.39 7.13 1.07
C ARG A 57 3.58 5.64 1.20
N GLU A 58 3.95 5.21 2.38
CA GLU A 58 4.17 3.80 2.65
C GLU A 58 3.52 3.47 3.99
N CYS A 59 2.86 2.32 4.06
CA CYS A 59 2.31 1.85 5.32
C CYS A 59 2.60 0.36 5.49
N HIS A 60 2.56 -0.09 6.75
CA HIS A 60 2.77 -1.50 7.08
C HIS A 60 1.42 -2.17 7.23
N ILE A 61 1.14 -3.14 6.36
CA ILE A 61 -0.03 -4.00 6.52
C ILE A 61 0.23 -4.92 7.70
N LEU A 62 1.43 -5.49 7.73
CA LEU A 62 2.04 -6.19 8.87
C LEU A 62 3.45 -5.65 9.01
N PRO A 63 4.16 -5.92 10.11
CA PRO A 63 5.50 -5.35 10.32
C PRO A 63 6.46 -5.53 9.15
N ASP A 64 6.38 -6.65 8.45
CA ASP A 64 7.26 -6.95 7.32
C ASP A 64 6.53 -6.91 5.97
N TRP A 65 5.33 -6.39 5.93
CA TRP A 65 4.53 -6.33 4.70
C TRP A 65 4.08 -4.91 4.43
N LEU A 66 4.68 -4.27 3.43
CA LEU A 66 4.48 -2.85 3.12
C LEU A 66 3.59 -2.65 1.91
N LEU A 67 2.83 -1.57 1.95
CA LEU A 67 2.08 -1.07 0.80
C LEU A 67 2.60 0.32 0.47
N MET A 68 3.02 0.51 -0.77
CA MET A 68 3.39 1.83 -1.28
C MET A 68 2.26 2.36 -2.13
N TYR A 69 1.83 3.57 -1.86
CA TYR A 69 0.69 4.17 -2.55
C TYR A 69 0.82 5.69 -2.62
N ARG A 70 -0.01 6.31 -3.44
CA ARG A 70 -0.17 7.76 -3.42
C ARG A 70 -1.62 8.12 -3.65
N ILE A 71 -2.00 9.31 -3.23
CA ILE A 71 -3.34 9.86 -3.48
C ILE A 71 -3.17 10.99 -4.50
N ASP A 72 -3.88 10.87 -5.61
CA ASP A 72 -3.83 11.82 -6.71
C ASP A 72 -5.25 12.26 -7.01
N GLY A 73 -5.64 13.43 -6.46
CA GLY A 73 -7.01 13.90 -6.59
C GLY A 73 -7.98 12.94 -5.96
N GLU A 74 -8.84 12.35 -6.78
CA GLU A 74 -9.84 11.40 -6.30
C GLU A 74 -9.42 9.95 -6.49
N ARG A 75 -8.13 9.71 -6.78
CA ARG A 75 -7.63 8.36 -7.04
C ARG A 75 -6.64 7.93 -5.98
N LEU A 76 -6.80 6.70 -5.53
CA LEU A 76 -5.81 6.02 -4.71
C LEU A 76 -5.01 5.13 -5.65
N VAL A 77 -3.74 5.44 -5.83
CA VAL A 77 -2.87 4.69 -6.74
C VAL A 77 -2.01 3.74 -5.92
N GLY A 78 -2.31 2.45 -6.00
CA GLY A 78 -1.51 1.41 -5.37
C GLY A 78 -0.33 1.10 -6.27
N ARG A 79 0.89 1.32 -5.76
CA ARG A 79 2.10 1.08 -6.55
C ARG A 79 2.71 -0.29 -6.29
N GLN A 80 2.83 -0.67 -5.02
CA GLN A 80 3.44 -1.95 -4.67
C GLN A 80 2.88 -2.48 -3.36
N PRO A 81 2.15 -3.61 -3.38
CA PRO A 81 1.80 -4.33 -2.15
C PRO A 81 2.93 -5.29 -1.82
N ASN A 82 4.10 -4.78 -1.64
CA ASN A 82 5.34 -5.52 -1.58
C ASN A 82 5.60 -6.02 -0.16
N GLY A 83 5.86 -7.27 0.02
CA GLY A 83 6.01 -7.86 1.34
C GLY A 83 7.40 -7.78 1.93
N ASN A 84 8.26 -6.88 1.46
CA ASN A 84 9.64 -6.85 1.94
C ASN A 84 10.00 -5.51 2.56
N ALA A 85 9.97 -5.44 3.90
CA ALA A 85 10.24 -4.21 4.62
C ALA A 85 11.65 -3.66 4.42
N ARG A 86 12.61 -4.51 4.13
CA ARG A 86 14.00 -4.06 3.97
C ARG A 86 14.21 -3.17 2.76
N ARG A 87 13.30 -3.20 1.82
CA ARG A 87 13.41 -2.41 0.61
C ARG A 87 13.10 -0.94 0.81
N SER A 88 12.52 -0.61 1.94
CA SER A 88 12.18 0.76 2.26
C SER A 88 13.28 1.47 3.05
N VAL A 89 14.32 0.78 3.34
CA VAL A 89 15.45 1.33 4.09
C VAL A 89 16.39 2.05 3.17
#